data_47bc2519f1072a23fc79a08346f5a747
#
_entry.id   47bc2519f1072a23fc79a08346f5a747
#
_cell.length_a   1.000
_cell.length_b   1.000
_cell.length_c   1.000
_cell.angle_alpha   90.00
_cell.angle_beta   90.00
_cell.angle_gamma   90.00
#
_symmetry.space_group_name_H-M   'P 1'
#
loop_
_entity.id
_entity.type
_entity.pdbx_description
1 polymer ?
#
loop_
_entity_poly.entity_id
_entity_poly.type
_entity_poly.pdbx_seq_one_letter_code
_entity_poly.pdbx_strand_id
1 'polypeptide(L)'
;VAHTLKSYSAHTFDYPYPKAVSVSAEDQGMEYPMICWNYGRPDENGVTSERIRNGMIGVTIHEVGHNFFPMIVNSDERQWSWMDEGLNTFMQYMAEQEMGTNFPSSRGPASKIVPYMSGDQKFLEPIMSNSETIAQFGANAYGKPATGLNILRETIMGRELFDHAFKVYANRWKFK
;
A
#
# COMPACT_ATOMS: atom_id res chain seq x y z
N VAL A 1 -11.41 7.68 -0.27
CA VAL A 1 -11.38 7.63 -1.75
C VAL A 1 -10.77 8.91 -2.33
N ALA A 2 -11.42 10.07 -2.23
CA ALA A 2 -10.95 11.30 -2.87
C ALA A 2 -9.51 11.69 -2.45
N HIS A 3 -9.17 11.55 -1.17
CA HIS A 3 -7.82 11.79 -0.66
C HIS A 3 -6.80 10.85 -1.34
N THR A 4 -7.11 9.55 -1.41
CA THR A 4 -6.25 8.56 -2.07
C THR A 4 -5.97 8.92 -3.51
N LEU A 5 -7.01 9.25 -4.29
CA LEU A 5 -6.86 9.64 -5.68
C LEU A 5 -5.97 10.88 -5.84
N LYS A 6 -6.13 11.88 -4.97
CA LYS A 6 -5.28 13.08 -4.99
C LYS A 6 -3.83 12.78 -4.66
N SER A 7 -3.58 12.04 -3.57
CA SER A 7 -2.24 11.68 -3.11
C SER A 7 -1.50 10.87 -4.18
N TYR A 8 -2.09 9.76 -4.62
CA TYR A 8 -1.46 8.90 -5.63
C TYR A 8 -1.24 9.64 -6.95
N SER A 9 -2.20 10.47 -7.38
CA SER A 9 -2.01 11.28 -8.61
C SER A 9 -0.86 12.27 -8.50
N ALA A 10 -0.67 12.91 -7.36
CA ALA A 10 0.44 13.84 -7.14
C ALA A 10 1.82 13.15 -7.26
N HIS A 11 1.92 11.92 -6.77
CA HIS A 11 3.17 11.15 -6.76
C HIS A 11 3.40 10.32 -8.03
N THR A 12 2.38 10.11 -8.87
CA THR A 12 2.46 9.25 -10.06
C THR A 12 1.95 9.96 -11.33
N PHE A 13 0.68 9.80 -11.63
CA PHE A 13 -0.02 10.37 -12.80
C PHE A 13 -1.50 10.60 -12.45
N ASP A 14 -2.17 11.47 -13.16
CA ASP A 14 -3.58 11.75 -12.94
C ASP A 14 -4.44 10.49 -13.12
N TYR A 15 -5.35 10.26 -12.17
CA TYR A 15 -6.28 9.13 -12.24
C TYR A 15 -7.14 9.21 -13.51
N PRO A 16 -7.06 8.21 -14.41
CA PRO A 16 -7.63 8.36 -15.76
C PRO A 16 -9.10 7.93 -15.87
N TYR A 17 -9.64 7.29 -14.84
CA TYR A 17 -10.98 6.70 -14.90
C TYR A 17 -12.07 7.65 -14.38
N PRO A 18 -13.32 7.51 -14.85
CA PRO A 18 -14.42 8.43 -14.50
C PRO A 18 -14.92 8.28 -13.06
N LYS A 19 -14.56 7.19 -12.37
CA LYS A 19 -15.03 6.91 -11.02
C LYS A 19 -14.08 6.00 -10.26
N ALA A 20 -14.17 6.05 -8.93
CA ALA A 20 -13.65 5.04 -8.00
C ALA A 20 -14.69 4.83 -6.90
N VAL A 21 -15.09 3.60 -6.67
CA VAL A 21 -16.15 3.22 -5.73
C VAL A 21 -15.53 2.39 -4.61
N SER A 22 -15.87 2.74 -3.36
CA SER A 22 -15.53 1.96 -2.17
C SER A 22 -16.82 1.46 -1.55
N VAL A 23 -16.96 0.15 -1.43
CA VAL A 23 -18.14 -0.52 -0.89
C VAL A 23 -17.82 -1.08 0.48
N SER A 24 -18.68 -0.82 1.47
CA SER A 24 -18.56 -1.46 2.78
C SER A 24 -19.01 -2.92 2.67
N ALA A 25 -18.12 -3.84 2.98
CA ALA A 25 -18.33 -5.28 2.94
C ALA A 25 -18.17 -5.91 4.34
N GLU A 26 -18.46 -7.18 4.46
CA GLU A 26 -18.31 -7.92 5.74
C GLU A 26 -16.87 -8.39 5.95
N ASP A 27 -16.21 -8.74 4.88
CA ASP A 27 -14.85 -9.25 4.90
C ASP A 27 -13.79 -8.16 4.68
N GLN A 28 -12.54 -8.61 4.60
CA GLN A 28 -11.35 -7.79 4.39
C GLN A 28 -11.42 -7.00 3.09
N GLY A 29 -10.45 -6.10 2.92
CA GLY A 29 -10.27 -5.35 1.69
C GLY A 29 -10.03 -6.26 0.49
N MET A 30 -10.57 -5.87 -0.65
CA MET A 30 -10.33 -6.51 -1.95
C MET A 30 -10.53 -5.50 -3.06
N GLU A 31 -9.55 -5.42 -3.92
CA GLU A 31 -9.50 -4.50 -5.03
C GLU A 31 -10.05 -5.10 -6.33
N TYR A 32 -10.71 -4.25 -7.10
CA TYR A 32 -11.08 -4.49 -8.51
C TYR A 32 -11.00 -3.17 -9.28
N PRO A 33 -10.91 -3.19 -10.61
CA PRO A 33 -10.86 -1.95 -11.38
C PRO A 33 -12.05 -1.03 -11.09
N MET A 34 -11.77 0.17 -10.59
CA MET A 34 -12.72 1.23 -10.26
C MET A 34 -13.72 0.92 -9.12
N ILE A 35 -13.65 -0.26 -8.49
CA ILE A 35 -14.48 -0.62 -7.35
C ILE A 35 -13.69 -1.50 -6.39
N CYS A 36 -13.81 -1.25 -5.09
CA CYS A 36 -13.18 -2.06 -4.07
C CYS A 36 -14.13 -2.33 -2.91
N TRP A 37 -13.85 -3.40 -2.15
CA TRP A 37 -14.56 -3.76 -0.94
C TRP A 37 -13.68 -3.47 0.26
N ASN A 38 -14.26 -2.88 1.28
CA ASN A 38 -13.54 -2.47 2.48
C ASN A 38 -14.31 -2.89 3.73
N TYR A 39 -13.62 -3.52 4.66
CA TYR A 39 -14.16 -3.81 5.97
C TYR A 39 -14.07 -2.58 6.85
N GLY A 40 -15.16 -2.25 7.52
CA GLY A 40 -15.19 -1.15 8.47
C GLY A 40 -16.58 -1.03 9.11
N ARG A 41 -16.82 -1.81 10.16
CA ARG A 41 -18.07 -1.79 10.91
C ARG A 41 -17.83 -1.42 12.36
N PRO A 42 -18.80 -0.80 13.01
CA PRO A 42 -18.79 -0.64 14.46
C PRO A 42 -18.57 -2.01 15.16
N ASP A 43 -18.10 -1.97 16.38
CA ASP A 43 -18.03 -3.14 17.23
C ASP A 43 -19.43 -3.69 17.60
N GLU A 44 -19.46 -4.78 18.37
CA GLU A 44 -20.72 -5.41 18.82
C GLU A 44 -21.67 -4.49 19.62
N ASN A 45 -21.14 -3.39 20.17
CA ASN A 45 -21.91 -2.38 20.90
C ASN A 45 -22.33 -1.18 20.01
N GLY A 46 -22.05 -1.24 18.70
CA GLY A 46 -22.34 -0.17 17.76
C GLY A 46 -21.36 1.00 17.83
N VAL A 47 -20.19 0.84 18.48
CA VAL A 47 -19.20 1.89 18.66
C VAL A 47 -18.12 1.80 17.59
N THR A 48 -17.87 2.92 16.91
CA THR A 48 -16.73 3.07 16.00
C THR A 48 -15.56 3.69 16.76
N SER A 49 -14.71 2.87 17.35
CA SER A 49 -13.50 3.35 18.02
C SER A 49 -12.54 4.01 17.03
N GLU A 50 -11.60 4.82 17.55
CA GLU A 50 -10.55 5.43 16.74
C GLU A 50 -9.73 4.37 15.98
N ARG A 51 -9.45 3.24 16.63
CA ARG A 51 -8.76 2.10 15.98
C ARG A 51 -9.54 1.55 14.78
N ILE A 52 -10.86 1.34 14.94
CA ILE A 52 -11.73 0.88 13.85
C ILE A 52 -11.75 1.91 12.72
N ARG A 53 -11.91 3.19 13.06
CA ARG A 53 -11.93 4.27 12.07
C ARG A 53 -10.62 4.36 11.30
N ASN A 54 -9.48 4.34 11.97
CA ASN A 54 -8.17 4.41 11.32
C ASN A 54 -7.89 3.16 10.48
N GLY A 55 -8.31 1.98 10.94
CA GLY A 55 -8.25 0.75 10.14
C GLY A 55 -9.07 0.85 8.85
N MET A 56 -10.29 1.36 8.95
CA MET A 56 -11.17 1.58 7.79
C MET A 56 -10.60 2.61 6.80
N ILE A 57 -9.98 3.66 7.31
CA ILE A 57 -9.28 4.64 6.47
C ILE A 57 -8.11 3.98 5.75
N GLY A 58 -7.27 3.25 6.48
CA GLY A 58 -6.11 2.57 5.91
C GLY A 58 -6.48 1.58 4.83
N VAL A 59 -7.47 0.70 5.07
CA VAL A 59 -7.91 -0.26 4.05
C VAL A 59 -8.53 0.45 2.85
N THR A 60 -9.28 1.52 3.04
CA THR A 60 -9.85 2.29 1.92
C THR A 60 -8.76 2.94 1.07
N ILE A 61 -7.70 3.47 1.69
CA ILE A 61 -6.55 4.02 0.97
C ILE A 61 -5.87 2.91 0.16
N HIS A 62 -5.65 1.75 0.78
CA HIS A 62 -4.99 0.61 0.17
C HIS A 62 -5.76 0.10 -1.05
N GLU A 63 -7.02 -0.26 -0.88
CA GLU A 63 -7.84 -0.85 -1.95
C GLU A 63 -8.10 0.12 -3.12
N VAL A 64 -8.32 1.40 -2.83
CA VAL A 64 -8.43 2.41 -3.89
C VAL A 64 -7.09 2.62 -4.59
N GLY A 65 -5.99 2.53 -3.85
CA GLY A 65 -4.62 2.66 -4.37
C GLY A 65 -4.27 1.61 -5.42
N HIS A 66 -4.79 0.40 -5.29
CA HIS A 66 -4.59 -0.68 -6.25
C HIS A 66 -5.03 -0.35 -7.69
N ASN A 67 -5.90 0.64 -7.90
CA ASN A 67 -6.16 1.15 -9.25
C ASN A 67 -4.89 1.65 -9.94
N PHE A 68 -3.92 2.17 -9.18
CA PHE A 68 -2.63 2.62 -9.70
C PHE A 68 -1.63 1.46 -9.79
N PHE A 69 -1.50 0.65 -8.73
CA PHE A 69 -0.62 -0.51 -8.61
C PHE A 69 -1.42 -1.70 -8.07
N PRO A 70 -1.61 -2.81 -8.82
CA PRO A 70 -0.97 -3.13 -10.09
C PRO A 70 -1.85 -2.85 -11.33
N MET A 71 -3.05 -2.25 -11.18
CA MET A 71 -4.03 -2.24 -12.30
C MET A 71 -3.62 -1.37 -13.47
N ILE A 72 -3.08 -0.16 -13.22
CA ILE A 72 -2.61 0.75 -14.28
C ILE A 72 -1.12 0.57 -14.54
N VAL A 73 -0.30 0.52 -13.50
CA VAL A 73 1.10 0.11 -13.56
C VAL A 73 1.15 -1.38 -13.29
N ASN A 74 0.97 -2.16 -14.35
CA ASN A 74 0.76 -3.61 -14.24
C ASN A 74 2.03 -4.35 -13.83
N SER A 75 1.83 -5.48 -13.17
CA SER A 75 2.87 -6.43 -12.78
C SER A 75 2.32 -7.85 -12.82
N ASP A 76 3.19 -8.85 -12.94
CA ASP A 76 2.84 -10.24 -12.73
C ASP A 76 2.70 -10.52 -11.22
N GLU A 77 1.60 -10.04 -10.64
CA GLU A 77 1.31 -10.10 -9.21
C GLU A 77 1.18 -11.53 -8.69
N ARG A 78 0.75 -12.46 -9.54
CA ARG A 78 0.64 -13.85 -9.17
C ARG A 78 2.02 -14.45 -8.83
N GLN A 79 3.06 -14.03 -9.51
CA GLN A 79 4.42 -14.48 -9.22
C GLN A 79 5.14 -13.55 -8.25
N TRP A 80 4.89 -12.24 -8.31
CA TRP A 80 5.68 -11.20 -7.65
C TRP A 80 4.77 -10.23 -6.87
N SER A 81 4.13 -10.73 -5.83
CA SER A 81 3.17 -9.96 -5.02
C SER A 81 3.74 -8.69 -4.39
N TRP A 82 5.07 -8.56 -4.24
CA TRP A 82 5.67 -7.33 -3.74
C TRP A 82 5.48 -6.13 -4.70
N MET A 83 5.32 -6.37 -6.00
CA MET A 83 5.08 -5.30 -6.98
C MET A 83 3.63 -4.81 -6.97
N ASP A 84 2.73 -5.65 -6.53
CA ASP A 84 1.34 -5.32 -6.23
C ASP A 84 1.25 -4.68 -4.85
N GLU A 85 1.36 -5.48 -3.83
CA GLU A 85 1.11 -5.11 -2.46
C GLU A 85 2.16 -4.15 -1.87
N GLY A 86 3.42 -4.36 -2.23
CA GLY A 86 4.52 -3.57 -1.67
C GLY A 86 4.59 -2.15 -2.20
N LEU A 87 4.42 -1.96 -3.51
CA LEU A 87 4.35 -0.63 -4.12
C LEU A 87 3.12 0.12 -3.61
N ASN A 88 1.98 -0.55 -3.54
CA ASN A 88 0.76 0.04 -3.04
C ASN A 88 0.82 0.36 -1.54
N THR A 89 1.40 -0.51 -0.71
CA THR A 89 1.60 -0.24 0.72
C THR A 89 2.53 0.95 0.97
N PHE A 90 3.58 1.12 0.15
CA PHE A 90 4.42 2.31 0.22
C PHE A 90 3.61 3.59 -0.07
N MET A 91 2.81 3.59 -1.12
CA MET A 91 1.96 4.73 -1.46
C MET A 91 0.84 4.96 -0.44
N GLN A 92 0.27 3.89 0.12
CA GLN A 92 -0.67 3.99 1.24
C GLN A 92 -0.04 4.73 2.42
N TYR A 93 1.17 4.35 2.81
CA TYR A 93 1.88 5.02 3.90
C TYR A 93 2.06 6.52 3.63
N MET A 94 2.45 6.89 2.42
CA MET A 94 2.56 8.31 2.05
C MET A 94 1.22 9.04 2.16
N ALA A 95 0.16 8.46 1.61
CA ALA A 95 -1.18 9.04 1.67
C ALA A 95 -1.70 9.16 3.10
N GLU A 96 -1.42 8.19 3.97
CA GLU A 96 -1.76 8.25 5.39
C GLU A 96 -1.05 9.40 6.11
N GLN A 97 0.24 9.63 5.81
CA GLN A 97 0.99 10.76 6.40
C GLN A 97 0.48 12.12 5.91
N GLU A 98 -0.06 12.19 4.72
CA GLU A 98 -0.66 13.40 4.15
C GLU A 98 -2.05 13.73 4.73
N MET A 99 -2.71 12.77 5.39
CA MET A 99 -3.99 13.02 6.07
C MET A 99 -3.87 13.85 7.35
N GLY A 100 -2.67 13.98 7.89
CA GLY A 100 -2.38 14.73 9.10
C GLY A 100 -1.20 14.16 9.85
N THR A 101 -0.64 14.98 10.76
CA THR A 101 0.48 14.57 11.59
C THR A 101 0.09 13.39 12.49
N ASN A 102 0.87 12.32 12.44
CA ASN A 102 0.75 11.15 13.32
C ASN A 102 -0.39 10.16 12.99
N PHE A 103 -0.81 10.03 11.74
CA PHE A 103 -1.67 8.90 11.38
C PHE A 103 -0.96 7.58 11.80
N PRO A 104 -1.65 6.68 12.54
CA PRO A 104 -1.03 5.47 13.10
C PRO A 104 -0.86 4.38 12.04
N SER A 105 0.03 4.62 11.07
CA SER A 105 0.32 3.67 9.99
C SER A 105 0.83 2.34 10.53
N SER A 106 0.26 1.25 10.05
CA SER A 106 0.64 -0.11 10.45
C SER A 106 1.83 -0.66 9.67
N ARG A 107 2.08 -0.15 8.46
CA ARG A 107 3.14 -0.56 7.55
C ARG A 107 3.83 0.67 6.97
N GLY A 108 5.05 0.51 6.48
CA GLY A 108 5.83 1.60 5.87
C GLY A 108 6.92 2.17 6.76
N PRO A 109 6.66 2.60 8.02
CA PRO A 109 7.74 3.01 8.92
C PRO A 109 8.72 1.88 9.20
N ALA A 110 10.03 2.18 9.18
CA ALA A 110 11.08 1.17 9.41
C ALA A 110 10.91 0.42 10.74
N SER A 111 10.42 1.07 11.78
CA SER A 111 10.15 0.45 13.08
C SER A 111 9.13 -0.71 13.02
N LYS A 112 8.23 -0.69 12.06
CA LYS A 112 7.17 -1.70 11.93
C LYS A 112 7.65 -3.02 11.34
N ILE A 113 8.76 -3.03 10.60
CA ILE A 113 9.34 -4.26 10.05
C ILE A 113 10.37 -4.92 10.99
N VAL A 114 10.80 -4.21 12.04
CA VAL A 114 11.81 -4.72 12.97
C VAL A 114 11.46 -6.08 13.58
N PRO A 115 10.24 -6.36 14.04
CA PRO A 115 9.89 -7.69 14.59
C PRO A 115 10.13 -8.82 13.58
N TYR A 116 9.81 -8.61 12.30
CA TYR A 116 10.10 -9.57 11.25
C TYR A 116 11.61 -9.70 11.02
N MET A 117 12.31 -8.58 10.83
CA MET A 117 13.74 -8.57 10.50
C MET A 117 14.64 -9.08 11.63
N SER A 118 14.21 -8.97 12.89
CA SER A 118 14.92 -9.50 14.06
C SER A 118 14.49 -10.90 14.49
N GLY A 119 13.54 -11.48 13.78
CA GLY A 119 13.04 -12.84 14.04
C GLY A 119 14.03 -13.95 13.65
N ASP A 120 13.54 -15.17 13.63
CA ASP A 120 14.36 -16.33 13.24
C ASP A 120 14.79 -16.20 11.77
N GLN A 121 16.11 -16.10 11.56
CA GLN A 121 16.71 -15.84 10.26
C GLN A 121 16.34 -16.87 9.18
N LYS A 122 16.00 -18.09 9.57
CA LYS A 122 15.55 -19.12 8.62
C LYS A 122 14.22 -18.84 7.94
N PHE A 123 13.43 -17.91 8.49
CA PHE A 123 12.16 -17.48 7.94
C PHE A 123 12.22 -16.13 7.22
N LEU A 124 13.41 -15.53 7.15
CA LEU A 124 13.61 -14.32 6.36
C LEU A 124 13.77 -14.66 4.89
N GLU A 125 12.99 -14.02 4.06
CA GLU A 125 12.98 -14.25 2.63
C GLU A 125 13.32 -12.96 1.87
N PRO A 126 14.00 -13.05 0.71
CA PRO A 126 14.16 -11.91 -0.18
C PRO A 126 12.80 -11.34 -0.61
N ILE A 127 12.74 -10.02 -0.87
CA ILE A 127 11.52 -9.39 -1.41
C ILE A 127 11.08 -10.07 -2.71
N MET A 128 12.04 -10.37 -3.60
CA MET A 128 11.79 -11.02 -4.89
C MET A 128 11.70 -12.55 -4.76
N SER A 129 10.93 -13.03 -3.79
CA SER A 129 10.53 -14.43 -3.68
C SER A 129 9.23 -14.67 -4.43
N ASN A 130 9.11 -15.86 -5.04
CA ASN A 130 7.87 -16.22 -5.75
C ASN A 130 6.71 -16.34 -4.77
N SER A 131 5.57 -15.77 -5.11
CA SER A 131 4.39 -15.65 -4.26
C SER A 131 3.85 -17.00 -3.75
N GLU A 132 4.04 -18.07 -4.52
CA GLU A 132 3.58 -19.42 -4.13
C GLU A 132 4.46 -20.06 -3.04
N THR A 133 5.65 -19.52 -2.81
CA THR A 133 6.63 -20.08 -1.85
C THR A 133 6.85 -19.23 -0.62
N ILE A 134 6.31 -18.02 -0.57
CA ILE A 134 6.50 -17.11 0.55
C ILE A 134 5.83 -17.67 1.82
N ALA A 135 6.63 -17.88 2.87
CA ALA A 135 6.14 -18.36 4.16
C ALA A 135 5.48 -17.25 4.99
N GLN A 136 6.00 -16.02 4.93
CA GLN A 136 5.49 -14.88 5.67
C GLN A 136 4.97 -13.78 4.72
N PHE A 137 3.86 -14.07 4.07
CA PHE A 137 3.28 -13.25 3.01
C PHE A 137 3.06 -11.79 3.44
N GLY A 138 2.40 -11.56 4.58
CA GLY A 138 2.10 -10.21 5.06
C GLY A 138 3.33 -9.33 5.32
N ALA A 139 4.44 -9.92 5.77
CA ALA A 139 5.69 -9.19 5.93
C ALA A 139 6.40 -9.00 4.59
N ASN A 140 6.51 -10.05 3.79
CA ASN A 140 7.33 -10.07 2.58
C ASN A 140 6.69 -9.33 1.40
N ALA A 141 5.38 -9.50 1.18
CA ALA A 141 4.69 -8.82 0.08
C ALA A 141 4.39 -7.34 0.40
N TYR A 142 4.07 -7.00 1.64
CA TYR A 142 3.60 -5.67 2.06
C TYR A 142 4.67 -4.85 2.77
N GLY A 143 4.98 -5.24 4.02
CA GLY A 143 5.75 -4.40 4.96
C GLY A 143 7.21 -4.21 4.57
N LYS A 144 7.88 -5.29 4.19
CA LYS A 144 9.31 -5.26 3.85
C LYS A 144 9.60 -4.43 2.61
N PRO A 145 8.91 -4.62 1.45
CA PRO A 145 9.14 -3.78 0.28
C PRO A 145 8.75 -2.32 0.52
N ALA A 146 7.62 -2.05 1.19
CA ALA A 146 7.23 -0.68 1.53
C ALA A 146 8.26 0.01 2.40
N THR A 147 8.80 -0.68 3.40
CA THR A 147 9.90 -0.16 4.25
C THR A 147 11.17 0.07 3.43
N GLY A 148 11.51 -0.85 2.53
CA GLY A 148 12.67 -0.70 1.64
C GLY A 148 12.58 0.58 0.79
N LEU A 149 11.42 0.82 0.18
CA LEU A 149 11.16 2.04 -0.60
C LEU A 149 11.22 3.30 0.27
N ASN A 150 10.68 3.24 1.49
CA ASN A 150 10.75 4.35 2.42
C ASN A 150 12.19 4.67 2.85
N ILE A 151 13.02 3.65 3.10
CA ILE A 151 14.45 3.84 3.38
C ILE A 151 15.18 4.45 2.20
N LEU A 152 14.90 3.99 0.98
CA LEU A 152 15.45 4.59 -0.25
C LEU A 152 15.09 6.07 -0.33
N ARG A 153 13.83 6.42 -0.07
CA ARG A 153 13.32 7.78 -0.12
C ARG A 153 13.90 8.69 0.96
N GLU A 154 13.88 8.24 2.23
CA GLU A 154 14.21 9.10 3.37
C GLU A 154 15.70 9.16 3.69
N THR A 155 16.46 8.09 3.35
CA THR A 155 17.82 7.94 3.84
C THR A 155 18.86 7.87 2.73
N ILE A 156 18.58 7.13 1.65
CA ILE A 156 19.59 6.81 0.62
C ILE A 156 19.59 7.82 -0.51
N MET A 157 18.45 8.06 -1.14
CA MET A 157 18.32 8.94 -2.30
C MET A 157 17.94 10.37 -1.93
N GLY A 158 17.20 10.53 -0.84
CA GLY A 158 16.49 11.78 -0.52
C GLY A 158 15.16 11.90 -1.26
N ARG A 159 14.23 12.64 -0.67
CA ARG A 159 12.84 12.75 -1.16
C ARG A 159 12.75 13.25 -2.59
N GLU A 160 13.46 14.31 -2.92
CA GLU A 160 13.38 14.94 -4.24
C GLU A 160 13.74 13.98 -5.37
N LEU A 161 14.88 13.31 -5.25
CA LEU A 161 15.36 12.38 -6.27
C LEU A 161 14.48 11.13 -6.35
N PHE A 162 14.10 10.57 -5.19
CA PHE A 162 13.25 9.39 -5.14
C PHE A 162 11.86 9.68 -5.73
N ASP A 163 11.22 10.77 -5.31
CA ASP A 163 9.87 11.12 -5.77
C ASP A 163 9.84 11.37 -7.27
N HIS A 164 10.89 12.04 -7.81
CA HIS A 164 11.06 12.17 -9.26
C HIS A 164 11.20 10.80 -9.94
N ALA A 165 12.09 9.95 -9.45
CA ALA A 165 12.33 8.62 -10.04
C ALA A 165 11.08 7.72 -9.98
N PHE A 166 10.35 7.75 -8.88
CA PHE A 166 9.12 6.99 -8.71
C PHE A 166 8.02 7.46 -9.67
N LYS A 167 7.90 8.78 -9.86
CA LYS A 167 6.98 9.37 -10.83
C LYS A 167 7.35 8.99 -12.27
N VAL A 168 8.63 8.99 -12.59
CA VAL A 168 9.12 8.53 -13.91
C VAL A 168 8.82 7.05 -14.11
N TYR A 169 9.07 6.21 -13.11
CA TYR A 169 8.74 4.79 -13.15
C TYR A 169 7.25 4.57 -13.43
N ALA A 170 6.37 5.17 -12.64
CA ALA A 170 4.93 5.02 -12.80
C ALA A 170 4.45 5.46 -14.20
N ASN A 171 4.93 6.61 -14.69
CA ASN A 171 4.58 7.11 -16.03
C ASN A 171 5.13 6.24 -17.17
N ARG A 172 6.28 5.62 -16.97
CA ARG A 172 6.89 4.73 -17.97
C ARG A 172 6.10 3.45 -18.15
N TRP A 173 5.58 2.91 -17.06
CA TRP A 173 4.98 1.57 -17.05
C TRP A 173 3.45 1.57 -17.03
N LYS A 174 2.79 2.72 -16.86
CA LYS A 174 1.33 2.79 -16.95
C LYS A 174 0.83 2.26 -18.29
N PHE A 175 -0.21 1.44 -18.25
CA PHE A 175 -0.86 0.81 -19.42
C PHE A 175 0.06 -0.09 -20.28
N LYS A 176 1.06 -0.72 -19.66
CA LYS A 176 1.96 -1.65 -20.38
C LYS A 176 1.89 -3.03 -19.81
#